data_79fecc713386d6ea833c60507ad81598
#
_entry.id   79fecc713386d6ea833c60507ad81598
#
_cell.length_a   1.000
_cell.length_b   1.000
_cell.length_c   1.000
_cell.angle_alpha   90.00
_cell.angle_beta   90.00
_cell.angle_gamma   90.00
#
_symmetry.space_group_name_H-M   'P 1'
#
loop_
_entity.id
_entity.type
_entity.pdbx_description
1 polymer ?
#
loop_
_entity_poly.entity_id
_entity_poly.type
_entity_poly.pdbx_seq_one_letter_code
_entity_poly.pdbx_strand_id
1 'polypeptide(L)'
;LGVMPEHCRVRCSGNIIKNVKGVIVPNSGGMRGIDVAATLGIVGGDPDRELAVLETVTPADIQTTQALVKEGFCTCELVEDVDNLYIVVELEGGGHSAEIEIQEHHNNITYMKKDGTVLLDSRPDPSCKKQSGGPDRMLLNVANILEFADTVKIEDVEELIGRQIDYNTAISDEGL
;
A
#
# COMPACT_ATOMS: atom_id res chain seq x y z
N LEU A 1 2.69 16.75 -7.16
CA LEU A 1 2.06 17.98 -7.69
C LEU A 1 2.93 19.22 -7.48
N GLY A 2 3.54 19.41 -6.30
CA GLY A 2 4.24 20.63 -5.93
C GLY A 2 3.33 21.75 -5.40
N VAL A 3 2.03 21.50 -5.38
CA VAL A 3 0.98 22.34 -4.77
C VAL A 3 0.03 21.45 -3.97
N MET A 4 -0.67 22.04 -3.00
CA MET A 4 -1.74 21.32 -2.30
C MET A 4 -2.85 21.00 -3.30
N PRO A 5 -3.26 19.73 -3.46
CA PRO A 5 -4.36 19.38 -4.35
C PRO A 5 -5.69 19.93 -3.84
N GLU A 6 -6.59 20.19 -4.78
CA GLU A 6 -7.97 20.61 -4.51
C GLU A 6 -8.90 19.40 -4.44
N HIS A 7 -8.54 18.32 -5.14
CA HIS A 7 -9.29 17.08 -5.19
C HIS A 7 -8.35 15.85 -5.17
N CYS A 8 -8.81 14.82 -4.48
CA CYS A 8 -8.21 13.51 -4.46
C CYS A 8 -9.27 12.47 -4.85
N ARG A 9 -8.91 11.56 -5.76
CA ARG A 9 -9.71 10.39 -6.07
C ARG A 9 -8.87 9.14 -5.83
N VAL A 10 -9.41 8.20 -5.06
CA VAL A 10 -8.81 6.88 -4.86
C VAL A 10 -9.71 5.84 -5.51
N ARG A 11 -9.17 5.06 -6.43
CA ARG A 11 -9.84 3.90 -7.02
C ARG A 11 -9.12 2.64 -6.56
N CYS A 12 -9.83 1.67 -6.00
CA CYS A 12 -9.17 0.48 -5.48
C CYS A 12 -10.04 -0.77 -5.55
N SER A 13 -9.38 -1.94 -5.43
CA SER A 13 -10.03 -3.24 -5.42
C SER A 13 -10.96 -3.41 -4.23
N GLY A 14 -11.95 -4.29 -4.36
CA GLY A 14 -12.85 -4.66 -3.27
C GLY A 14 -12.13 -5.24 -2.06
N ASN A 15 -10.99 -5.90 -2.28
CA ASN A 15 -10.17 -6.43 -1.19
C ASN A 15 -9.54 -5.31 -0.34
N ILE A 16 -9.05 -4.25 -0.97
CA ILE A 16 -8.52 -3.07 -0.26
C ILE A 16 -9.66 -2.38 0.50
N ILE A 17 -10.80 -2.12 -0.14
CA ILE A 17 -11.96 -1.48 0.53
C ILE A 17 -12.38 -2.29 1.76
N LYS A 18 -12.55 -3.60 1.62
CA LYS A 18 -12.94 -4.50 2.71
C LYS A 18 -11.97 -4.42 3.88
N ASN A 19 -10.66 -4.42 3.61
CA ASN A 19 -9.65 -4.51 4.65
C ASN A 19 -9.41 -3.16 5.36
N VAL A 20 -9.57 -2.03 4.67
CA VAL A 20 -9.27 -0.70 5.20
C VAL A 20 -10.47 0.00 5.84
N LYS A 21 -11.70 -0.30 5.37
CA LYS A 21 -12.92 0.39 5.81
C LYS A 21 -13.13 0.45 7.34
N GLY A 22 -12.74 -0.61 8.04
CA GLY A 22 -12.94 -0.72 9.51
C GLY A 22 -11.70 -0.39 10.33
N VAL A 23 -10.54 -0.22 9.71
CA VAL A 23 -9.25 -0.05 10.39
C VAL A 23 -9.02 1.41 10.76
N ILE A 24 -8.49 1.64 11.96
CA ILE A 24 -8.04 2.97 12.37
C ILE A 24 -6.76 3.30 11.60
N VAL A 25 -6.76 4.45 10.95
CA VAL A 25 -5.56 4.97 10.27
C VAL A 25 -4.52 5.36 11.32
N PRO A 26 -3.29 4.88 11.24
CA PRO A 26 -2.23 5.22 12.20
C PRO A 26 -2.07 6.73 12.35
N ASN A 27 -1.84 7.19 13.57
CA ASN A 27 -1.62 8.60 13.91
C ASN A 27 -2.74 9.58 13.51
N SER A 28 -3.93 9.09 13.16
CA SER A 28 -5.06 9.91 12.69
C SER A 28 -5.94 10.49 13.79
N GLY A 29 -5.66 10.20 15.06
CA GLY A 29 -6.57 10.54 16.16
C GLY A 29 -7.83 9.65 16.19
N GLY A 30 -7.75 8.41 15.70
CA GLY A 30 -8.83 7.42 15.73
C GLY A 30 -9.74 7.42 14.50
N MET A 31 -9.43 8.19 13.47
CA MET A 31 -10.20 8.21 12.22
C MET A 31 -10.00 6.92 11.40
N ARG A 32 -10.97 6.61 10.53
CA ARG A 32 -11.00 5.38 9.74
C ARG A 32 -11.35 5.69 8.29
N GLY A 33 -10.94 4.82 7.38
CA GLY A 33 -11.32 4.87 5.98
C GLY A 33 -10.17 5.22 5.04
N ILE A 34 -10.39 4.92 3.77
CA ILE A 34 -9.41 5.16 2.69
C ILE A 34 -9.28 6.67 2.41
N ASP A 35 -10.39 7.38 2.47
CA ASP A 35 -10.45 8.84 2.33
C ASP A 35 -9.61 9.56 3.40
N VAL A 36 -9.70 9.09 4.65
CA VAL A 36 -8.85 9.57 5.75
C VAL A 36 -7.39 9.26 5.50
N ALA A 37 -7.07 8.01 5.13
CA ALA A 37 -5.69 7.59 4.91
C ALA A 37 -5.03 8.39 3.77
N ALA A 38 -5.73 8.57 2.66
CA ALA A 38 -5.26 9.35 1.52
C ALA A 38 -5.08 10.84 1.88
N THR A 39 -6.10 11.43 2.53
CA THR A 39 -6.04 12.84 2.91
C THR A 39 -4.93 13.11 3.92
N LEU A 40 -4.79 12.26 4.94
CA LEU A 40 -3.73 12.41 5.96
C LEU A 40 -2.33 12.23 5.36
N GLY A 41 -2.16 11.30 4.42
CA GLY A 41 -0.91 11.12 3.68
C GLY A 41 -0.53 12.36 2.84
N ILE A 42 -1.52 13.05 2.26
CA ILE A 42 -1.31 14.28 1.49
C ILE A 42 -0.95 15.46 2.41
N VAL A 43 -1.62 15.58 3.56
CA VAL A 43 -1.47 16.73 4.46
C VAL A 43 -0.20 16.66 5.31
N GLY A 44 0.12 15.48 5.85
CA GLY A 44 1.19 15.32 6.85
C GLY A 44 2.11 14.12 6.62
N GLY A 45 1.96 13.41 5.48
CA GLY A 45 2.80 12.24 5.17
C GLY A 45 4.20 12.62 4.71
N ASP A 46 5.18 11.85 5.16
CA ASP A 46 6.57 11.92 4.73
C ASP A 46 6.88 10.73 3.80
N PRO A 47 6.94 10.94 2.46
CA PRO A 47 7.13 9.85 1.50
C PRO A 47 8.48 9.13 1.64
N ASP A 48 9.50 9.77 2.20
CA ASP A 48 10.82 9.18 2.37
C ASP A 48 10.82 8.09 3.45
N ARG A 49 9.76 8.01 4.25
CA ARG A 49 9.57 6.99 5.29
C ARG A 49 8.85 5.74 4.80
N GLU A 50 8.51 5.64 3.54
CA GLU A 50 7.85 4.47 2.93
C GLU A 50 6.60 4.01 3.72
N LEU A 51 6.65 2.81 4.33
CA LEU A 51 5.53 2.25 5.12
C LEU A 51 5.26 3.03 6.43
N ALA A 52 6.22 3.81 6.92
CA ALA A 52 6.11 4.66 8.09
C ALA A 52 5.67 6.11 7.74
N VAL A 53 5.12 6.32 6.56
CA VAL A 53 4.74 7.62 5.98
C VAL A 53 3.93 8.53 6.93
N LEU A 54 3.15 7.97 7.84
CA LEU A 54 2.32 8.73 8.80
C LEU A 54 2.95 8.93 10.19
N GLU A 55 4.20 8.52 10.42
CA GLU A 55 4.83 8.65 11.74
C GLU A 55 5.04 10.11 12.18
N THR A 56 5.24 11.01 11.22
CA THR A 56 5.53 12.43 11.46
C THR A 56 4.30 13.32 11.55
N VAL A 57 3.10 12.74 11.42
CA VAL A 57 1.82 13.46 11.47
C VAL A 57 1.67 14.22 12.80
N THR A 58 1.34 15.49 12.68
CA THR A 58 1.14 16.39 13.81
C THR A 58 -0.35 16.56 14.17
N PRO A 59 -0.69 17.07 15.38
CA PRO A 59 -2.06 17.40 15.70
C PRO A 59 -2.72 18.43 14.76
N ALA A 60 -1.93 19.32 14.15
CA ALA A 60 -2.41 20.30 13.17
C ALA A 60 -2.83 19.60 11.86
N ASP A 61 -2.04 18.59 11.42
CA ASP A 61 -2.36 17.79 10.22
C ASP A 61 -3.64 16.98 10.42
N ILE A 62 -3.85 16.45 11.64
CA ILE A 62 -5.09 15.75 11.99
C ILE A 62 -6.30 16.69 11.89
N GLN A 63 -6.20 17.91 12.40
CA GLN A 63 -7.30 18.90 12.33
C GLN A 63 -7.59 19.28 10.87
N THR A 64 -6.55 19.55 10.08
CA THR A 64 -6.67 19.85 8.65
C THR A 64 -7.33 18.68 7.91
N THR A 65 -6.89 17.46 8.16
CA THR A 65 -7.48 16.25 7.58
C THR A 65 -8.96 16.12 7.94
N GLN A 66 -9.34 16.35 9.20
CA GLN A 66 -10.74 16.30 9.62
C GLN A 66 -11.62 17.31 8.88
N ALA A 67 -11.11 18.50 8.61
CA ALA A 67 -11.83 19.53 7.85
C ALA A 67 -12.02 19.07 6.39
N LEU A 68 -10.94 18.67 5.72
CA LEU A 68 -10.95 18.25 4.33
C LEU A 68 -11.84 17.01 4.08
N VAL A 69 -11.80 16.02 4.98
CA VAL A 69 -12.68 14.84 4.88
C VAL A 69 -14.15 15.22 5.00
N LYS A 70 -14.51 16.15 5.89
CA LYS A 70 -15.88 16.67 6.01
C LYS A 70 -16.36 17.42 4.75
N GLU A 71 -15.45 18.06 4.04
CA GLU A 71 -15.72 18.77 2.78
C GLU A 71 -15.77 17.81 1.57
N GLY A 72 -15.46 16.53 1.75
CA GLY A 72 -15.44 15.54 0.67
C GLY A 72 -14.25 15.69 -0.27
N PHE A 73 -13.13 16.16 0.25
CA PHE A 73 -11.88 16.33 -0.51
C PHE A 73 -11.41 15.06 -1.22
N CYS A 74 -11.57 13.90 -0.59
CA CYS A 74 -11.18 12.62 -1.15
C CYS A 74 -12.40 11.73 -1.40
N THR A 75 -12.50 11.20 -2.63
CA THR A 75 -13.51 10.21 -3.02
C THR A 75 -12.85 8.84 -3.18
N CYS A 76 -13.60 7.77 -2.82
CA CYS A 76 -13.14 6.40 -2.98
C CYS A 76 -14.12 5.62 -3.86
N GLU A 77 -13.61 4.97 -4.90
CA GLU A 77 -14.38 4.21 -5.88
C GLU A 77 -13.90 2.75 -5.95
N LEU A 78 -14.85 1.83 -6.09
CA LEU A 78 -14.57 0.41 -6.32
C LEU A 78 -14.17 0.18 -7.79
N VAL A 79 -13.09 -0.60 -7.98
CA VAL A 79 -12.74 -1.19 -9.27
C VAL A 79 -12.90 -2.70 -9.19
N GLU A 80 -13.69 -3.26 -10.10
CA GLU A 80 -13.91 -4.71 -10.22
C GLU A 80 -12.96 -5.33 -11.23
N ASP A 81 -12.80 -6.64 -11.17
CA ASP A 81 -11.97 -7.44 -12.09
C ASP A 81 -10.49 -7.05 -12.15
N VAL A 82 -9.94 -6.59 -11.02
CA VAL A 82 -8.52 -6.24 -10.83
C VAL A 82 -7.86 -7.12 -9.78
N ASP A 83 -6.54 -7.02 -9.64
CA ASP A 83 -5.78 -7.74 -8.62
C ASP A 83 -6.27 -7.38 -7.19
N ASN A 84 -6.06 -8.30 -6.25
CA ASN A 84 -6.44 -8.08 -4.85
C ASN A 84 -5.84 -6.81 -4.25
N LEU A 85 -4.58 -6.51 -4.59
CA LEU A 85 -3.96 -5.24 -4.29
C LEU A 85 -3.91 -4.42 -5.58
N TYR A 86 -4.87 -3.51 -5.71
CA TYR A 86 -4.97 -2.55 -6.79
C TYR A 86 -5.41 -1.21 -6.22
N ILE A 87 -4.60 -0.19 -6.42
CA ILE A 87 -4.85 1.17 -5.94
C ILE A 87 -4.44 2.16 -7.02
N VAL A 88 -5.31 3.08 -7.35
CA VAL A 88 -4.99 4.27 -8.16
C VAL A 88 -5.30 5.49 -7.34
N VAL A 89 -4.37 6.43 -7.29
CA VAL A 89 -4.57 7.74 -6.67
C VAL A 89 -4.43 8.81 -7.74
N GLU A 90 -5.45 9.62 -7.88
CA GLU A 90 -5.49 10.77 -8.77
C GLU A 90 -5.59 12.05 -7.93
N LEU A 91 -4.74 13.03 -8.24
CA LEU A 91 -4.71 14.33 -7.58
C LEU A 91 -4.83 15.45 -8.61
N GLU A 92 -5.64 16.43 -8.31
CA GLU A 92 -5.81 17.62 -9.13
C GLU A 92 -5.77 18.88 -8.26
N GLY A 93 -5.12 19.94 -8.72
CA GLY A 93 -5.09 21.24 -8.04
C GLY A 93 -4.10 22.21 -8.68
N GLY A 94 -4.43 23.50 -8.63
CA GLY A 94 -3.60 24.58 -9.17
C GLY A 94 -3.31 24.46 -10.67
N GLY A 95 -4.16 23.79 -11.45
CA GLY A 95 -3.95 23.50 -12.87
C GLY A 95 -3.00 22.35 -13.15
N HIS A 96 -2.60 21.60 -12.13
CA HIS A 96 -1.76 20.41 -12.22
C HIS A 96 -2.55 19.14 -11.92
N SER A 97 -2.09 18.02 -12.48
CA SER A 97 -2.64 16.68 -12.21
C SER A 97 -1.53 15.66 -12.01
N ALA A 98 -1.81 14.67 -11.17
CA ALA A 98 -0.94 13.51 -10.97
C ALA A 98 -1.78 12.24 -10.79
N GLU A 99 -1.28 11.13 -11.33
CA GLU A 99 -1.88 9.80 -11.20
C GLU A 99 -0.81 8.78 -10.92
N ILE A 100 -1.05 7.92 -9.94
CA ILE A 100 -0.18 6.78 -9.59
C ILE A 100 -1.05 5.53 -9.47
N GLU A 101 -0.56 4.42 -10.03
CA GLU A 101 -1.17 3.09 -9.91
C GLU A 101 -0.20 2.12 -9.24
N ILE A 102 -0.70 1.36 -8.26
CA ILE A 102 0.03 0.31 -7.54
C ILE A 102 -0.72 -1.01 -7.71
N GLN A 103 -0.02 -2.07 -8.10
CA GLN A 103 -0.60 -3.39 -8.30
C GLN A 103 0.24 -4.50 -7.65
N GLU A 104 -0.43 -5.59 -7.23
CA GLU A 104 0.13 -6.84 -6.71
C GLU A 104 0.89 -6.71 -5.40
N HIS A 105 1.83 -5.75 -5.29
CA HIS A 105 2.66 -5.51 -4.10
C HIS A 105 2.64 -4.04 -3.71
N HIS A 106 2.79 -3.73 -2.42
CA HIS A 106 2.70 -2.38 -1.88
C HIS A 106 3.71 -1.38 -2.45
N ASN A 107 4.85 -1.85 -2.94
CA ASN A 107 5.92 -1.04 -3.53
C ASN A 107 5.98 -1.15 -5.06
N ASN A 108 5.03 -1.84 -5.70
CA ASN A 108 5.02 -2.04 -7.14
C ASN A 108 4.18 -0.95 -7.83
N ILE A 109 4.81 0.18 -8.12
CA ILE A 109 4.21 1.24 -8.93
C ILE A 109 4.24 0.81 -10.39
N THR A 110 3.06 0.61 -10.99
CA THR A 110 2.91 0.15 -12.38
C THR A 110 2.65 1.28 -13.37
N TYR A 111 2.11 2.41 -12.89
CA TYR A 111 1.86 3.57 -13.72
C TYR A 111 2.07 4.87 -12.94
N MET A 112 2.63 5.86 -13.63
CA MET A 112 2.80 7.20 -13.09
C MET A 112 2.64 8.24 -14.20
N LYS A 113 1.81 9.23 -13.95
CA LYS A 113 1.54 10.34 -14.88
C LYS A 113 1.51 11.66 -14.14
N LYS A 114 2.05 12.71 -14.76
CA LYS A 114 1.99 14.08 -14.25
C LYS A 114 1.72 15.06 -15.39
N ASP A 115 0.76 15.95 -15.20
CA ASP A 115 0.40 17.03 -16.15
C ASP A 115 0.23 16.49 -17.60
N GLY A 116 -0.44 15.36 -17.75
CA GLY A 116 -0.64 14.69 -19.04
C GLY A 116 0.55 13.88 -19.55
N THR A 117 1.74 13.99 -18.96
CA THR A 117 2.94 13.27 -19.37
C THR A 117 3.07 11.95 -18.57
N VAL A 118 3.16 10.84 -19.28
CA VAL A 118 3.43 9.52 -18.67
C VAL A 118 4.90 9.44 -18.28
N LEU A 119 5.17 9.21 -17.00
CA LEU A 119 6.52 9.10 -16.43
C LEU A 119 6.95 7.64 -16.30
N LEU A 120 5.98 6.76 -16.04
CA LEU A 120 6.18 5.31 -15.93
C LEU A 120 4.95 4.60 -16.47
N ASP A 121 5.14 3.58 -17.30
CA ASP A 121 4.10 2.63 -17.67
C ASP A 121 4.73 1.23 -17.77
N SER A 122 4.59 0.46 -16.71
CA SER A 122 5.01 -0.94 -16.61
C SER A 122 3.82 -1.88 -16.38
N ARG A 123 2.61 -1.41 -16.69
CA ARG A 123 1.40 -2.22 -16.55
C ARG A 123 1.51 -3.48 -17.40
N PRO A 124 1.08 -4.64 -16.89
CA PRO A 124 1.10 -5.87 -17.67
C PRO A 124 0.21 -5.71 -18.91
N ASP A 125 0.73 -6.15 -20.06
CA ASP A 125 -0.05 -6.18 -21.29
C ASP A 125 -1.24 -7.14 -21.10
N PRO A 126 -2.49 -6.69 -21.29
CA PRO A 126 -3.67 -7.54 -21.15
C PRO A 126 -3.68 -8.74 -22.08
N SER A 127 -2.92 -8.68 -23.20
CA SER A 127 -2.77 -9.78 -24.16
C SER A 127 -1.73 -10.82 -23.73
N CYS A 128 -0.82 -10.47 -22.82
CA CYS A 128 0.14 -11.41 -22.26
C CYS A 128 -0.51 -12.18 -21.11
N LYS A 129 -0.75 -13.48 -21.31
CA LYS A 129 -1.10 -14.37 -20.18
C LYS A 129 0.01 -14.23 -19.14
N LYS A 130 -0.37 -13.86 -17.89
CA LYS A 130 0.55 -13.87 -16.74
C LYS A 130 1.29 -15.21 -16.75
N GLN A 131 2.55 -15.23 -17.18
CA GLN A 131 3.42 -16.35 -16.86
C GLN A 131 3.64 -16.20 -15.36
N SER A 132 3.07 -17.10 -14.59
CA SER A 132 3.36 -17.24 -13.17
C SER A 132 4.82 -17.65 -13.02
N GLY A 133 5.73 -16.69 -13.13
CA GLY A 133 7.17 -16.90 -12.94
C GLY A 133 7.56 -17.06 -11.47
N GLY A 134 6.58 -17.27 -10.60
CA GLY A 134 6.80 -17.59 -9.21
C GLY A 134 7.20 -19.05 -9.01
N PRO A 135 7.74 -19.39 -7.85
CA PRO A 135 8.08 -20.77 -7.52
C PRO A 135 6.86 -21.68 -7.64
N ASP A 136 7.06 -22.90 -8.15
CA ASP A 136 6.00 -23.88 -8.27
C ASP A 136 5.48 -24.29 -6.89
N ARG A 137 4.30 -23.76 -6.55
CA ARG A 137 3.66 -24.04 -5.26
C ARG A 137 3.21 -25.50 -5.09
N MET A 138 3.15 -26.28 -6.16
CA MET A 138 2.84 -27.71 -6.10
C MET A 138 3.97 -28.51 -5.45
N LEU A 139 5.18 -27.94 -5.38
CA LEU A 139 6.30 -28.50 -4.64
C LEU A 139 6.13 -28.39 -3.11
N LEU A 140 5.26 -27.49 -2.62
CA LEU A 140 4.97 -27.32 -1.20
C LEU A 140 3.95 -28.38 -0.73
N ASN A 141 4.45 -29.57 -0.48
CA ASN A 141 3.73 -30.64 0.19
C ASN A 141 4.44 -31.02 1.49
N VAL A 142 3.74 -31.73 2.39
CA VAL A 142 4.26 -32.05 3.72
C VAL A 142 5.57 -32.84 3.65
N ALA A 143 5.70 -33.77 2.73
CA ALA A 143 6.91 -34.58 2.58
C ALA A 143 8.13 -33.72 2.22
N ASN A 144 7.99 -32.83 1.21
CA ASN A 144 9.08 -31.96 0.79
C ASN A 144 9.43 -30.90 1.85
N ILE A 145 8.45 -30.44 2.63
CA ILE A 145 8.70 -29.51 3.75
C ILE A 145 9.52 -30.20 4.84
N LEU A 146 9.19 -31.45 5.20
CA LEU A 146 9.94 -32.20 6.19
C LEU A 146 11.35 -32.54 5.68
N GLU A 147 11.47 -33.02 4.44
CA GLU A 147 12.76 -33.25 3.81
C GLU A 147 13.65 -32.00 3.81
N PHE A 148 13.11 -30.86 3.45
CA PHE A 148 13.83 -29.59 3.51
C PHE A 148 14.28 -29.27 4.93
N ALA A 149 13.39 -29.39 5.92
CA ALA A 149 13.72 -29.11 7.33
C ALA A 149 14.83 -30.02 7.87
N ASP A 150 14.89 -31.29 7.42
CA ASP A 150 15.88 -32.25 7.86
C ASP A 150 17.23 -32.10 7.12
N THR A 151 17.25 -31.52 5.94
CA THR A 151 18.44 -31.50 5.06
C THR A 151 19.05 -30.13 4.85
N VAL A 152 18.29 -29.03 5.08
CA VAL A 152 18.77 -27.66 4.89
C VAL A 152 19.91 -27.36 5.86
N LYS A 153 20.95 -26.71 5.35
CA LYS A 153 22.03 -26.23 6.23
C LYS A 153 21.57 -24.96 6.94
N ILE A 154 21.93 -24.84 8.21
CA ILE A 154 21.57 -23.69 9.04
C ILE A 154 22.07 -22.41 8.38
N GLU A 155 23.26 -22.40 7.84
CA GLU A 155 23.89 -21.23 7.20
C GLU A 155 23.08 -20.68 6.03
N ASP A 156 22.29 -21.53 5.34
CA ASP A 156 21.49 -21.14 4.18
C ASP A 156 20.17 -20.42 4.58
N VAL A 157 19.72 -20.60 5.82
CA VAL A 157 18.42 -20.09 6.31
C VAL A 157 18.53 -19.18 7.52
N GLU A 158 19.66 -19.16 8.21
CA GLU A 158 19.84 -18.47 9.49
C GLU A 158 19.50 -16.99 9.43
N GLU A 159 19.94 -16.28 8.38
CA GLU A 159 19.68 -14.86 8.23
C GLU A 159 18.18 -14.56 8.10
N LEU A 160 17.48 -15.32 7.25
CA LEU A 160 16.06 -15.11 7.00
C LEU A 160 15.19 -15.52 8.20
N ILE A 161 15.42 -16.70 8.71
CA ILE A 161 14.65 -17.26 9.84
C ILE A 161 14.97 -16.51 11.14
N GLY A 162 16.24 -16.14 11.36
CA GLY A 162 16.66 -15.33 12.50
C GLY A 162 15.91 -14.00 12.54
N ARG A 163 15.91 -13.24 11.45
CA ARG A 163 15.15 -11.99 11.35
C ARG A 163 13.64 -12.19 11.61
N GLN A 164 13.07 -13.27 11.09
CA GLN A 164 11.66 -13.57 11.30
C GLN A 164 11.36 -13.86 12.78
N ILE A 165 12.24 -14.59 13.47
CA ILE A 165 12.13 -14.87 14.90
C ILE A 165 12.23 -13.54 15.69
N ASP A 166 13.22 -12.71 15.39
CA ASP A 166 13.44 -11.44 16.08
C ASP A 166 12.23 -10.51 15.95
N TYR A 167 11.69 -10.35 14.73
CA TYR A 167 10.52 -9.52 14.50
C TYR A 167 9.26 -10.05 15.19
N ASN A 168 9.02 -11.37 15.15
CA ASN A 168 7.87 -11.96 15.83
C ASN A 168 8.02 -11.88 17.36
N THR A 169 9.23 -12.01 17.89
CA THR A 169 9.50 -11.84 19.32
C THR A 169 9.22 -10.40 19.74
N ALA A 170 9.73 -9.40 19.00
CA ALA A 170 9.48 -8.00 19.31
C ALA A 170 7.97 -7.66 19.28
N ILE A 171 7.23 -8.17 18.29
CA ILE A 171 5.77 -7.98 18.20
C ILE A 171 5.06 -8.65 19.39
N SER A 172 5.49 -9.84 19.78
CA SER A 172 4.91 -10.56 20.92
C SER A 172 5.16 -9.85 22.24
N ASP A 173 6.37 -9.33 22.44
CA ASP A 173 6.74 -8.61 23.67
C ASP A 173 5.98 -7.29 23.80
N GLU A 174 5.73 -6.60 22.69
CA GLU A 174 4.93 -5.37 22.65
C GLU A 174 3.43 -5.63 22.86
N GLY A 175 2.95 -6.81 22.51
CA GLY A 175 1.53 -7.20 22.61
C GLY A 175 1.11 -7.76 23.98
N LEU A 176 2.05 -7.99 24.89
CA LEU A 176 1.83 -8.47 26.26
C LEU A 176 1.81 -7.33 27.25
#